data_75e8721f864e756aa6303febf7db86f7
#
_entry.id   75e8721f864e756aa6303febf7db86f7
#
_cell.length_a   1.000
_cell.length_b   1.000
_cell.length_c   1.000
_cell.angle_alpha   90.00
_cell.angle_beta   90.00
_cell.angle_gamma   90.00
#
_symmetry.space_group_name_H-M   'P 1'
#
loop_
_entity.id
_entity.type
_entity.pdbx_description
1 polymer ?
#
loop_
_entity_poly.entity_id
_entity_poly.type
_entity_poly.pdbx_seq_one_letter_code
_entity_poly.pdbx_strand_id
1 'polypeptide(L)'
;ALHDEGLVRAALATTLLGHNAAELEALARDEIAWEAVLARFQGYRDQWLGQGPLVAMQSLIQAEGVAGRLLRCPDGERRLTNLLQLLELLQVASAEHPGIDGLLRWFADQRAGDVRDEARQLRLESDEALVKVITMHKSKGLEYPLALIPFPWSFFSPRKPPPPFFHHPVDRAACLDLGSAALDANRTLEGVEQLAERLRLFYV
;
A
#
# COMPACT_ATOMS: atom_id res chain seq x y z
N ALA A 1 11.30 17.44 -20.52
CA ALA A 1 11.96 16.70 -19.43
C ALA A 1 13.15 15.86 -19.93
N LEU A 2 13.13 15.28 -21.14
CA LEU A 2 14.29 14.54 -21.71
C LEU A 2 15.50 15.44 -22.07
N HIS A 3 15.31 16.78 -22.11
CA HIS A 3 16.38 17.74 -22.25
C HIS A 3 17.09 18.05 -20.92
N ASP A 4 16.59 17.52 -19.80
CA ASP A 4 17.22 17.64 -18.50
C ASP A 4 18.08 16.39 -18.22
N GLU A 5 19.35 16.47 -18.58
CA GLU A 5 20.31 15.40 -18.35
C GLU A 5 20.42 14.99 -16.88
N GLY A 6 20.20 15.93 -15.96
CA GLY A 6 20.23 15.66 -14.53
C GLY A 6 19.12 14.69 -14.11
N LEU A 7 17.91 14.84 -14.67
CA LEU A 7 16.80 13.90 -14.39
C LEU A 7 17.06 12.52 -15.00
N VAL A 8 17.66 12.44 -16.19
CA VAL A 8 18.00 11.14 -16.81
C VAL A 8 19.07 10.44 -15.97
N ARG A 9 20.11 11.13 -15.53
CA ARG A 9 21.15 10.58 -14.64
C ARG A 9 20.57 10.13 -13.30
N ALA A 10 19.67 10.92 -12.71
CA ALA A 10 18.98 10.54 -11.48
C ALA A 10 18.12 9.27 -11.66
N ALA A 11 17.43 9.14 -12.81
CA ALA A 11 16.67 7.94 -13.12
C ALA A 11 17.59 6.71 -13.25
N LEU A 12 18.70 6.83 -13.98
CA LEU A 12 19.69 5.76 -14.13
C LEU A 12 20.29 5.30 -12.80
N ALA A 13 20.50 6.22 -11.85
CA ALA A 13 21.02 5.93 -10.52
C ALA A 13 20.01 5.21 -9.58
N THR A 14 18.75 5.10 -9.98
CA THR A 14 17.73 4.41 -9.17
C THR A 14 17.99 2.91 -9.09
N THR A 15 17.47 2.25 -8.05
CA THR A 15 17.53 0.78 -7.93
C THR A 15 16.81 0.05 -9.08
N LEU A 16 15.92 0.72 -9.80
CA LEU A 16 15.23 0.17 -10.95
C LEU A 16 16.19 0.03 -12.15
N LEU A 17 16.99 1.06 -12.44
CA LEU A 17 17.94 1.06 -13.56
C LEU A 17 19.35 0.66 -13.15
N GLY A 18 19.74 0.90 -11.90
CA GLY A 18 20.86 0.28 -11.18
C GLY A 18 22.25 0.70 -11.63
N HIS A 19 22.38 1.85 -12.31
CA HIS A 19 23.71 2.37 -12.66
C HIS A 19 24.41 2.90 -11.41
N ASN A 20 25.67 2.51 -11.23
CA ASN A 20 26.55 3.03 -10.19
C ASN A 20 27.26 4.33 -10.61
N ALA A 21 27.93 4.97 -9.66
CA ALA A 21 28.58 6.26 -9.90
C ALA A 21 29.68 6.18 -11.01
N ALA A 22 30.45 5.09 -11.06
CA ALA A 22 31.49 4.90 -12.07
C ALA A 22 30.91 4.73 -13.47
N GLU A 23 29.80 3.98 -13.59
CA GLU A 23 29.08 3.81 -14.87
C GLU A 23 28.47 5.14 -15.35
N LEU A 24 27.91 5.93 -14.45
CA LEU A 24 27.37 7.26 -14.78
C LEU A 24 28.48 8.23 -15.19
N GLU A 25 29.64 8.16 -14.55
CA GLU A 25 30.80 8.95 -14.93
C GLU A 25 31.36 8.53 -16.32
N ALA A 26 31.40 7.23 -16.60
CA ALA A 26 31.81 6.73 -17.92
C ALA A 26 30.84 7.20 -19.01
N LEU A 27 29.52 7.11 -18.77
CA LEU A 27 28.50 7.63 -19.68
C LEU A 27 28.61 9.13 -19.90
N ALA A 28 29.00 9.91 -18.89
CA ALA A 28 29.18 11.35 -19.01
C ALA A 28 30.37 11.75 -19.90
N ARG A 29 31.33 10.84 -20.09
CA ARG A 29 32.52 11.05 -20.94
C ARG A 29 32.36 10.50 -22.36
N ASP A 30 31.36 9.68 -22.61
CA ASP A 30 31.09 9.05 -23.91
C ASP A 30 29.78 9.60 -24.48
N GLU A 31 29.92 10.57 -25.39
CA GLU A 31 28.81 11.28 -26.02
C GLU A 31 27.93 10.30 -26.83
N ILE A 32 28.52 9.31 -27.52
CA ILE A 32 27.78 8.33 -28.30
C ILE A 32 26.95 7.42 -27.41
N ALA A 33 27.52 6.95 -26.29
CA ALA A 33 26.81 6.14 -25.30
C ALA A 33 25.69 6.94 -24.65
N TRP A 34 25.92 8.22 -24.35
CA TRP A 34 24.92 9.10 -23.81
C TRP A 34 23.74 9.35 -24.75
N GLU A 35 24.01 9.63 -26.03
CA GLU A 35 22.97 9.76 -27.04
C GLU A 35 22.14 8.50 -27.18
N ALA A 36 22.77 7.32 -27.13
CA ALA A 36 22.07 6.04 -27.17
C ALA A 36 21.13 5.86 -25.96
N VAL A 37 21.53 6.32 -24.78
CA VAL A 37 20.64 6.36 -23.59
C VAL A 37 19.44 7.28 -23.84
N LEU A 38 19.68 8.49 -24.31
CA LEU A 38 18.61 9.45 -24.58
C LEU A 38 17.63 8.92 -25.64
N ALA A 39 18.12 8.30 -26.70
CA ALA A 39 17.30 7.70 -27.75
C ALA A 39 16.38 6.57 -27.18
N ARG A 40 16.89 5.73 -26.27
CA ARG A 40 16.06 4.71 -25.62
C ARG A 40 14.95 5.33 -24.79
N PHE A 41 15.25 6.33 -23.97
CA PHE A 41 14.23 7.02 -23.16
C PHE A 41 13.21 7.77 -24.02
N GLN A 42 13.62 8.31 -25.17
CA GLN A 42 12.69 8.85 -26.17
C GLN A 42 11.76 7.77 -26.70
N GLY A 43 12.27 6.59 -27.00
CA GLY A 43 11.46 5.44 -27.43
C GLY A 43 10.40 5.04 -26.39
N TYR A 44 10.75 4.99 -25.10
CA TYR A 44 9.77 4.72 -24.02
C TYR A 44 8.72 5.84 -23.90
N ARG A 45 9.13 7.10 -24.07
CA ARG A 45 8.19 8.22 -24.10
C ARG A 45 7.21 8.14 -25.27
N ASP A 46 7.69 7.81 -26.46
CA ASP A 46 6.87 7.68 -27.66
C ASP A 46 5.89 6.52 -27.54
N GLN A 47 6.33 5.40 -26.94
CA GLN A 47 5.44 4.29 -26.60
C GLN A 47 4.37 4.73 -25.58
N TRP A 48 4.73 5.52 -24.56
CA TRP A 48 3.76 6.05 -23.62
C TRP A 48 2.70 6.92 -24.31
N LEU A 49 3.12 7.83 -25.18
CA LEU A 49 2.23 8.72 -25.89
C LEU A 49 1.32 7.98 -26.89
N GLY A 50 1.82 6.92 -27.53
CA GLY A 50 1.09 6.16 -28.54
C GLY A 50 0.26 4.99 -27.99
N GLN A 51 0.74 4.31 -26.93
CA GLN A 51 0.19 3.04 -26.45
C GLN A 51 -0.19 3.05 -24.95
N GLY A 52 0.10 4.15 -24.26
CA GLY A 52 -0.20 4.33 -22.84
C GLY A 52 0.92 3.93 -21.88
N PRO A 53 0.74 4.26 -20.58
CA PRO A 53 1.79 4.11 -19.57
C PRO A 53 2.17 2.65 -19.31
N LEU A 54 1.21 1.72 -19.34
CA LEU A 54 1.47 0.31 -19.03
C LEU A 54 2.43 -0.32 -20.03
N VAL A 55 2.18 -0.12 -21.33
CA VAL A 55 3.01 -0.69 -22.41
C VAL A 55 4.43 -0.13 -22.36
N ALA A 56 4.57 1.19 -22.21
CA ALA A 56 5.87 1.84 -22.12
C ALA A 56 6.69 1.33 -20.92
N MET A 57 6.06 1.21 -19.77
CA MET A 57 6.73 0.77 -18.55
C MET A 57 7.08 -0.72 -18.60
N GLN A 58 6.22 -1.57 -19.17
CA GLN A 58 6.55 -2.99 -19.40
C GLN A 58 7.75 -3.15 -20.32
N SER A 59 7.79 -2.38 -21.42
CA SER A 59 8.92 -2.36 -22.34
C SER A 59 10.21 -1.95 -21.62
N LEU A 60 10.16 -0.90 -20.78
CA LEU A 60 11.30 -0.47 -19.97
C LEU A 60 11.75 -1.56 -19.00
N ILE A 61 10.83 -2.16 -18.24
CA ILE A 61 11.13 -3.22 -17.27
C ILE A 61 11.83 -4.39 -17.94
N GLN A 62 11.37 -4.78 -19.11
CA GLN A 62 11.93 -5.88 -19.88
C GLN A 62 13.31 -5.52 -20.48
N ALA A 63 13.39 -4.40 -21.19
CA ALA A 63 14.60 -4.00 -21.91
C ALA A 63 15.75 -3.65 -20.95
N GLU A 64 15.45 -3.02 -19.82
CA GLU A 64 16.47 -2.64 -18.83
C GLU A 64 16.72 -3.76 -17.80
N GLY A 65 16.08 -4.92 -17.88
CA GLY A 65 16.31 -6.06 -16.99
C GLY A 65 15.93 -5.78 -15.52
N VAL A 66 14.93 -4.94 -15.31
CA VAL A 66 14.53 -4.46 -13.96
C VAL A 66 14.11 -5.60 -13.04
N ALA A 67 13.31 -6.55 -13.56
CA ALA A 67 12.81 -7.67 -12.76
C ALA A 67 13.97 -8.52 -12.21
N GLY A 68 14.93 -8.91 -13.06
CA GLY A 68 16.09 -9.69 -12.62
C GLY A 68 16.99 -8.92 -11.64
N ARG A 69 17.04 -7.59 -11.74
CA ARG A 69 17.80 -6.75 -10.79
C ARG A 69 17.10 -6.67 -9.45
N LEU A 70 15.79 -6.44 -9.43
CA LEU A 70 15.03 -6.38 -8.20
C LEU A 70 15.06 -7.72 -7.45
N LEU A 71 14.87 -8.85 -8.14
CA LEU A 71 14.89 -10.18 -7.52
C LEU A 71 16.21 -10.55 -6.86
N ARG A 72 17.31 -9.88 -7.18
CA ARG A 72 18.60 -10.04 -6.48
C ARG A 72 18.68 -9.28 -5.15
N CYS A 73 17.72 -8.40 -4.86
CA CYS A 73 17.64 -7.70 -3.58
C CYS A 73 17.01 -8.59 -2.49
N PRO A 74 17.30 -8.39 -1.20
CA PRO A 74 16.75 -9.20 -0.10
C PRO A 74 15.21 -9.23 -0.04
N ASP A 75 14.54 -8.16 -0.49
CA ASP A 75 13.09 -8.00 -0.56
C ASP A 75 12.59 -7.89 -2.01
N GLY A 76 13.27 -8.55 -2.93
CA GLY A 76 13.12 -8.39 -4.38
C GLY A 76 11.74 -8.73 -4.90
N GLU A 77 11.16 -9.84 -4.46
CA GLU A 77 9.80 -10.24 -4.84
C GLU A 77 8.77 -9.16 -4.46
N ARG A 78 8.87 -8.67 -3.22
CA ARG A 78 7.99 -7.61 -2.74
C ARG A 78 8.13 -6.32 -3.54
N ARG A 79 9.37 -5.93 -3.88
CA ARG A 79 9.62 -4.75 -4.72
C ARG A 79 9.06 -4.91 -6.11
N LEU A 80 9.22 -6.09 -6.71
CA LEU A 80 8.68 -6.39 -8.03
C LEU A 80 7.14 -6.37 -8.01
N THR A 81 6.53 -7.02 -7.05
CA THR A 81 5.06 -7.00 -6.87
C THR A 81 4.52 -5.58 -6.70
N ASN A 82 5.18 -4.77 -5.86
CA ASN A 82 4.80 -3.36 -5.68
C ASN A 82 4.93 -2.56 -6.97
N LEU A 83 6.00 -2.81 -7.76
CA LEU A 83 6.19 -2.15 -9.04
C LEU A 83 5.07 -2.51 -10.01
N LEU A 84 4.73 -3.79 -10.13
CA LEU A 84 3.65 -4.25 -11.02
C LEU A 84 2.29 -3.69 -10.60
N GLN A 85 1.99 -3.69 -9.30
CA GLN A 85 0.77 -3.07 -8.76
C GLN A 85 0.73 -1.57 -9.07
N LEU A 86 1.85 -0.86 -8.93
CA LEU A 86 1.93 0.55 -9.28
C LEU A 86 1.61 0.78 -10.76
N LEU A 87 2.08 -0.09 -11.66
CA LEU A 87 1.77 0.03 -13.09
C LEU A 87 0.27 -0.14 -13.36
N GLU A 88 -0.39 -1.08 -12.70
CA GLU A 88 -1.85 -1.25 -12.79
C GLU A 88 -2.58 0.02 -12.33
N LEU A 89 -2.18 0.59 -11.20
CA LEU A 89 -2.76 1.83 -10.68
C LEU A 89 -2.55 3.01 -11.62
N LEU A 90 -1.35 3.14 -12.19
CA LEU A 90 -1.05 4.17 -13.19
C LEU A 90 -1.89 4.01 -14.46
N GLN A 91 -2.12 2.76 -14.90
CA GLN A 91 -2.96 2.48 -16.06
C GLN A 91 -4.42 2.89 -15.80
N VAL A 92 -4.97 2.57 -14.63
CA VAL A 92 -6.33 2.98 -14.24
C VAL A 92 -6.41 4.51 -14.17
N ALA A 93 -5.46 5.15 -13.48
CA ALA A 93 -5.43 6.60 -13.32
C ALA A 93 -5.25 7.35 -14.66
N SER A 94 -4.61 6.75 -15.65
CA SER A 94 -4.39 7.37 -16.96
C SER A 94 -5.67 7.65 -17.73
N ALA A 95 -6.77 6.95 -17.41
CA ALA A 95 -8.08 7.19 -18.01
C ALA A 95 -8.68 8.53 -17.53
N GLU A 96 -8.44 8.91 -16.27
CA GLU A 96 -8.96 10.14 -15.65
C GLU A 96 -7.97 11.31 -15.77
N HIS A 97 -6.67 11.00 -15.86
CA HIS A 97 -5.56 11.96 -15.92
C HIS A 97 -4.78 11.81 -17.22
N PRO A 98 -5.30 12.28 -18.36
CA PRO A 98 -4.69 12.09 -19.65
C PRO A 98 -3.36 12.83 -19.78
N GLY A 99 -2.43 12.19 -20.49
CA GLY A 99 -1.09 12.71 -20.75
C GLY A 99 -0.10 12.50 -19.59
N ILE A 100 1.19 12.63 -19.93
CA ILE A 100 2.29 12.37 -18.99
C ILE A 100 2.22 13.33 -17.79
N ASP A 101 2.04 14.62 -18.06
CA ASP A 101 2.06 15.65 -17.00
C ASP A 101 0.84 15.55 -16.05
N GLY A 102 -0.32 15.16 -16.57
CA GLY A 102 -1.51 14.92 -15.77
C GLY A 102 -1.30 13.75 -14.80
N LEU A 103 -0.79 12.65 -15.32
CA LEU A 103 -0.53 11.45 -14.52
C LEU A 103 0.59 11.65 -13.50
N LEU A 104 1.66 12.39 -13.85
CA LEU A 104 2.74 12.71 -12.91
C LEU A 104 2.27 13.60 -11.76
N ARG A 105 1.39 14.61 -12.02
CA ARG A 105 0.78 15.42 -10.96
C ARG A 105 -0.09 14.56 -10.04
N TRP A 106 -0.99 13.78 -10.62
CA TRP A 106 -1.78 12.84 -9.85
C TRP A 106 -0.90 11.95 -8.96
N PHE A 107 0.15 11.37 -9.51
CA PHE A 107 1.07 10.51 -8.75
C PHE A 107 1.80 11.26 -7.62
N ALA A 108 2.21 12.51 -7.85
CA ALA A 108 2.80 13.35 -6.81
C ALA A 108 1.82 13.64 -5.67
N ASP A 109 0.56 13.97 -6.01
CA ASP A 109 -0.50 14.21 -5.04
C ASP A 109 -0.81 12.95 -4.22
N GLN A 110 -0.83 11.78 -4.87
CA GLN A 110 -1.01 10.50 -4.20
C GLN A 110 0.12 10.16 -3.22
N ARG A 111 1.35 10.56 -3.51
CA ARG A 111 2.50 10.39 -2.60
C ARG A 111 2.47 11.35 -1.42
N ALA A 112 1.91 12.53 -1.60
CA ALA A 112 1.80 13.55 -0.55
C ALA A 112 0.58 13.32 0.37
N GLY A 113 -0.46 12.63 -0.11
CA GLY A 113 -1.70 12.38 0.62
C GLY A 113 -1.63 11.16 1.56
N ASP A 114 -2.33 11.26 2.70
CA ASP A 114 -2.51 10.17 3.68
C ASP A 114 -3.76 9.32 3.32
N VAL A 115 -3.84 8.86 2.07
CA VAL A 115 -5.03 8.16 1.57
C VAL A 115 -4.94 6.67 1.87
N ARG A 116 -5.81 6.20 2.76
CA ARG A 116 -6.04 4.79 3.08
C ARG A 116 -7.00 4.18 2.06
N ASP A 117 -6.53 3.90 0.87
CA ASP A 117 -7.29 3.21 -0.16
C ASP A 117 -6.95 1.70 -0.16
N GLU A 118 -7.97 0.83 -0.17
CA GLU A 118 -7.76 -0.63 -0.24
C GLU A 118 -7.01 -1.05 -1.51
N ALA A 119 -7.18 -0.32 -2.62
CA ALA A 119 -6.45 -0.56 -3.86
C ALA A 119 -4.93 -0.39 -3.73
N ARG A 120 -4.47 0.29 -2.67
CA ARG A 120 -3.05 0.54 -2.36
C ARG A 120 -2.49 -0.41 -1.31
N GLN A 121 -3.32 -1.30 -0.76
CA GLN A 121 -2.83 -2.31 0.17
C GLN A 121 -1.90 -3.28 -0.56
N LEU A 122 -0.80 -3.61 0.10
CA LEU A 122 0.19 -4.55 -0.40
C LEU A 122 -0.46 -5.86 -0.82
N ARG A 123 -0.33 -6.22 -2.08
CA ARG A 123 -0.61 -7.58 -2.55
C ARG A 123 0.58 -8.46 -2.20
N LEU A 124 0.37 -9.42 -1.32
CA LEU A 124 1.34 -10.48 -1.06
C LEU A 124 1.01 -11.62 -2.03
N GLU A 125 1.86 -11.83 -3.02
CA GLU A 125 1.64 -12.88 -4.04
C GLU A 125 2.07 -14.28 -3.58
N SER A 126 2.89 -14.39 -2.54
CA SER A 126 3.27 -15.69 -2.04
C SER A 126 2.35 -16.14 -0.90
N ASP A 127 1.71 -17.27 -1.11
CA ASP A 127 0.99 -18.05 -0.09
C ASP A 127 1.98 -18.83 0.82
N GLU A 128 3.23 -18.36 0.87
CA GLU A 128 4.26 -18.95 1.70
C GLU A 128 3.85 -18.90 3.18
N ALA A 129 4.40 -19.82 3.97
CA ALA A 129 4.20 -19.96 5.42
C ALA A 129 4.73 -18.73 6.19
N LEU A 130 4.13 -17.58 5.94
CA LEU A 130 4.48 -16.29 6.56
C LEU A 130 3.73 -16.12 7.88
N VAL A 131 4.37 -15.41 8.82
CA VAL A 131 3.68 -14.94 10.02
C VAL A 131 2.70 -13.84 9.62
N LYS A 132 1.39 -14.15 9.70
CA LYS A 132 0.31 -13.21 9.37
C LYS A 132 -0.13 -12.47 10.63
N VAL A 133 -0.06 -11.14 10.60
CA VAL A 133 -0.60 -10.27 11.67
C VAL A 133 -1.95 -9.73 11.22
N ILE A 134 -3.00 -10.20 11.87
CA ILE A 134 -4.39 -9.86 11.51
C ILE A 134 -5.20 -9.52 12.75
N THR A 135 -6.31 -8.81 12.58
CA THR A 135 -7.26 -8.60 13.68
C THR A 135 -8.13 -9.83 13.87
N MET A 136 -8.61 -10.08 15.09
CA MET A 136 -9.52 -11.20 15.38
C MET A 136 -10.78 -11.18 14.49
N HIS A 137 -11.32 -10.01 14.19
CA HIS A 137 -12.46 -9.87 13.28
C HIS A 137 -12.15 -10.33 11.84
N LYS A 138 -10.96 -10.05 11.35
CA LYS A 138 -10.53 -10.49 10.00
C LYS A 138 -10.13 -11.97 9.96
N SER A 139 -9.90 -12.61 11.11
CA SER A 139 -9.58 -14.05 11.19
C SER A 139 -10.83 -14.93 11.15
N LYS A 140 -12.03 -14.35 11.28
CA LYS A 140 -13.28 -15.10 11.28
C LYS A 140 -13.44 -15.96 10.03
N GLY A 141 -13.60 -17.28 10.23
CA GLY A 141 -13.72 -18.25 9.15
C GLY A 141 -12.39 -18.68 8.51
N LEU A 142 -11.24 -18.27 9.07
CA LEU A 142 -9.92 -18.70 8.62
C LEU A 142 -9.31 -19.68 9.64
N GLU A 143 -8.52 -20.64 9.16
CA GLU A 143 -7.82 -21.62 9.98
C GLU A 143 -6.30 -21.36 9.93
N TYR A 144 -5.65 -21.47 11.08
CA TYR A 144 -4.21 -21.29 11.23
C TYR A 144 -3.61 -22.46 12.01
N PRO A 145 -2.49 -23.07 11.56
CA PRO A 145 -1.80 -24.13 12.30
C PRO A 145 -1.33 -23.69 13.69
N LEU A 146 -0.98 -22.43 13.84
CA LEU A 146 -0.59 -21.79 15.10
C LEU A 146 -1.13 -20.37 15.14
N ALA A 147 -1.89 -20.04 16.19
CA ALA A 147 -2.38 -18.70 16.45
C ALA A 147 -1.79 -18.17 17.75
N LEU A 148 -1.16 -16.99 17.68
CA LEU A 148 -0.67 -16.27 18.84
C LEU A 148 -1.58 -15.06 19.06
N ILE A 149 -2.21 -14.98 20.24
CA ILE A 149 -3.10 -13.88 20.58
C ILE A 149 -2.43 -13.07 21.71
N PRO A 150 -1.58 -12.10 21.36
CA PRO A 150 -0.94 -11.23 22.35
C PRO A 150 -1.95 -10.26 22.91
N PHE A 151 -1.90 -10.04 24.24
CA PHE A 151 -2.68 -9.02 24.94
C PHE A 151 -4.21 -9.12 24.80
N PRO A 152 -4.85 -10.30 24.91
CA PRO A 152 -6.30 -10.45 24.79
C PRO A 152 -7.06 -9.68 25.87
N TRP A 153 -6.38 -9.34 26.96
CA TRP A 153 -6.90 -8.54 28.09
C TRP A 153 -6.72 -7.02 27.92
N SER A 154 -6.06 -6.54 26.86
CA SER A 154 -5.88 -5.11 26.61
C SER A 154 -7.20 -4.45 26.25
N PHE A 155 -7.57 -3.45 27.02
CA PHE A 155 -8.79 -2.66 26.79
C PHE A 155 -8.40 -1.25 26.40
N PHE A 156 -8.91 -0.78 25.27
CA PHE A 156 -8.84 0.63 24.94
C PHE A 156 -9.98 1.33 25.66
N SER A 157 -9.64 2.13 26.68
CA SER A 157 -10.59 2.99 27.35
C SER A 157 -10.40 4.43 26.85
N PRO A 158 -11.34 5.01 26.12
CA PRO A 158 -11.23 6.38 25.66
C PRO A 158 -11.24 7.35 26.84
N ARG A 159 -10.42 8.41 26.77
CA ARG A 159 -10.37 9.46 27.84
C ARG A 159 -11.73 10.10 28.12
N LYS A 160 -12.60 10.16 27.11
CA LYS A 160 -14.01 10.58 27.24
C LYS A 160 -14.86 9.46 26.68
N PRO A 161 -15.38 8.55 27.52
CA PRO A 161 -16.24 7.49 27.03
C PRO A 161 -17.53 8.11 26.46
N PRO A 162 -18.04 7.56 25.35
CA PRO A 162 -19.33 7.98 24.79
C PRO A 162 -20.46 7.66 25.78
N PRO A 163 -21.68 8.17 25.56
CA PRO A 163 -22.87 7.72 26.28
C PRO A 163 -23.00 6.20 26.19
N PRO A 164 -23.28 5.50 27.32
CA PRO A 164 -23.35 4.05 27.32
C PRO A 164 -24.52 3.54 26.48
N PHE A 165 -24.23 2.56 25.62
CA PHE A 165 -25.20 1.82 24.85
C PHE A 165 -25.29 0.39 25.38
N PHE A 166 -26.46 -0.03 25.82
CA PHE A 166 -26.69 -1.32 26.46
C PHE A 166 -28.10 -1.85 26.17
N HIS A 167 -28.35 -3.12 26.48
CA HIS A 167 -29.68 -3.70 26.39
C HIS A 167 -30.30 -3.79 27.78
N HIS A 168 -31.53 -3.28 27.89
CA HIS A 168 -32.26 -3.30 29.17
C HIS A 168 -32.44 -4.75 29.69
N PRO A 169 -32.15 -5.00 30.98
CA PRO A 169 -32.06 -6.38 31.50
C PRO A 169 -33.34 -7.20 31.39
N VAL A 170 -34.50 -6.54 31.41
CA VAL A 170 -35.80 -7.23 31.45
C VAL A 170 -36.36 -7.49 30.05
N ASP A 171 -36.49 -6.46 29.21
CA ASP A 171 -37.14 -6.52 27.94
C ASP A 171 -36.15 -6.58 26.74
N ARG A 172 -34.84 -6.47 27.03
CA ARG A 172 -33.77 -6.50 26.02
C ARG A 172 -33.85 -5.37 25.01
N ALA A 173 -34.58 -4.31 25.31
CA ALA A 173 -34.62 -3.13 24.46
C ALA A 173 -33.24 -2.45 24.38
N ALA A 174 -32.83 -2.01 23.20
CA ALA A 174 -31.61 -1.25 23.00
C ALA A 174 -31.77 0.16 23.62
N CYS A 175 -30.89 0.54 24.52
CA CYS A 175 -30.93 1.78 25.27
C CYS A 175 -29.65 2.59 25.09
N LEU A 176 -29.81 3.91 25.00
CA LEU A 176 -28.70 4.87 25.02
C LEU A 176 -28.95 5.85 26.19
N ASP A 177 -28.03 5.88 27.15
CA ASP A 177 -28.14 6.79 28.29
C ASP A 177 -27.40 8.10 28.04
N LEU A 178 -28.12 9.19 27.88
CA LEU A 178 -27.57 10.52 27.60
C LEU A 178 -27.26 11.34 28.89
N GLY A 179 -27.26 10.71 30.07
CA GLY A 179 -26.95 11.37 31.35
C GLY A 179 -28.03 11.23 32.38
N SER A 180 -28.66 10.06 32.50
CA SER A 180 -29.63 9.75 33.54
C SER A 180 -29.00 9.62 34.95
N ALA A 181 -29.80 9.61 36.00
CA ALA A 181 -29.33 9.31 37.35
C ALA A 181 -28.74 7.89 37.49
N ALA A 182 -29.02 6.98 36.55
CA ALA A 182 -28.52 5.61 36.53
C ALA A 182 -27.26 5.42 35.62
N LEU A 183 -26.62 6.50 35.21
CA LEU A 183 -25.51 6.47 34.25
C LEU A 183 -24.41 5.46 34.61
N ASP A 184 -23.97 5.42 35.88
CA ASP A 184 -22.89 4.53 36.31
C ASP A 184 -23.34 3.06 36.31
N ALA A 185 -24.58 2.78 36.69
CA ALA A 185 -25.15 1.44 36.58
C ALA A 185 -25.26 0.98 35.13
N ASN A 186 -25.70 1.86 34.23
CA ASN A 186 -25.83 1.59 32.81
C ASN A 186 -24.47 1.40 32.13
N ARG A 187 -23.42 2.11 32.56
CA ARG A 187 -22.03 1.85 32.12
C ARG A 187 -21.52 0.47 32.56
N THR A 188 -21.93 0.01 33.73
CA THR A 188 -21.58 -1.34 34.19
C THR A 188 -22.25 -2.41 33.33
N LEU A 189 -23.51 -2.21 32.93
CA LEU A 189 -24.22 -3.11 32.00
C LEU A 189 -23.56 -3.13 30.64
N GLU A 190 -23.26 -1.97 30.09
CA GLU A 190 -22.49 -1.88 28.83
C GLU A 190 -21.16 -2.64 28.92
N GLY A 191 -20.40 -2.48 29.99
CA GLY A 191 -19.13 -3.16 30.22
C GLY A 191 -19.27 -4.68 30.23
N VAL A 192 -20.33 -5.22 30.85
CA VAL A 192 -20.62 -6.66 30.82
C VAL A 192 -20.95 -7.16 29.40
N GLU A 193 -21.75 -6.40 28.66
CA GLU A 193 -22.08 -6.75 27.28
C GLU A 193 -20.85 -6.70 26.35
N GLN A 194 -20.02 -5.66 26.50
CA GLN A 194 -18.77 -5.56 25.74
C GLN A 194 -17.80 -6.70 26.06
N LEU A 195 -17.73 -7.13 27.32
CA LEU A 195 -16.92 -8.28 27.70
C LEU A 195 -17.46 -9.57 27.07
N ALA A 196 -18.78 -9.78 27.12
CA ALA A 196 -19.41 -10.94 26.50
C ALA A 196 -19.18 -11.00 24.98
N GLU A 197 -19.26 -9.87 24.29
CA GLU A 197 -18.98 -9.78 22.86
C GLU A 197 -17.52 -10.11 22.54
N ARG A 198 -16.59 -9.61 23.34
CA ARG A 198 -15.16 -9.94 23.17
C ARG A 198 -14.88 -11.42 23.40
N LEU A 199 -15.51 -12.03 24.42
CA LEU A 199 -15.36 -13.47 24.65
C LEU A 199 -15.88 -14.30 23.46
N ARG A 200 -16.96 -13.86 22.81
CA ARG A 200 -17.45 -14.53 21.59
C ARG A 200 -16.43 -14.55 20.46
N LEU A 201 -15.59 -13.51 20.34
CA LEU A 201 -14.53 -13.46 19.32
C LEU A 201 -13.49 -14.56 19.48
N PHE A 202 -13.35 -15.17 20.68
CA PHE A 202 -12.45 -16.30 20.91
C PHE A 202 -13.04 -17.63 20.45
N TYR A 203 -14.36 -17.71 20.20
CA TYR A 203 -15.06 -18.93 19.81
C TYR A 203 -15.42 -18.94 18.31
N VAL A 204 -14.98 -17.95 17.59
CA VAL A 204 -15.22 -17.81 16.14
C VAL A 204 -13.93 -17.97 15.41
#